data_a91a7bebbe3a950fef7390b3ed62879e
#
_entry.id   a91a7bebbe3a950fef7390b3ed62879e
#
_cell.length_a   1.000
_cell.length_b   1.000
_cell.length_c   1.000
_cell.angle_alpha   90.00
_cell.angle_beta   90.00
_cell.angle_gamma   90.00
#
_symmetry.space_group_name_H-M   'P 1'
#
loop_
_entity.id
_entity.type
_entity.pdbx_description
1 polymer ?
#
loop_
_entity_poly.entity_id
_entity_poly.type
_entity_poly.pdbx_seq_one_letter_code
_entity_poly.pdbx_strand_id
1 'polypeptide(L)'
;TNFPSLDKTVEPKTGKAVFWENTKRGIPQQDTLHEGTDVISGTKYIITSWWRENEWNGSEDVRLATEHHNRKPKSTDLRKVFSNHDNIPKFHETGFKVVKVPDDAWALIQEMYEDVKPTAREEIFEGKESIIPGTGKTSELLDVGQVYEKRDRLHQMLLPLHEEFARTKLEPSFIYGIRSYLRGAGLVAHKDRIATHHISSIIIVDKDLKCGCKNREFADDWPLDIQSHNGAWNQVYAEVGEMILYESAACEHARNYLFAGTYFRNMFVHYKLSDWQYVAE
;
A
#
# COMPACT_ATOMS: atom_id res chain seq x y z
N THR A 1 5.43 -24.75 17.65
CA THR A 1 5.23 -23.45 16.99
C THR A 1 6.55 -23.00 16.40
N ASN A 2 6.55 -22.78 15.11
CA ASN A 2 7.70 -22.32 14.35
C ASN A 2 7.55 -20.85 13.97
N PHE A 3 8.63 -20.10 14.10
CA PHE A 3 8.75 -18.70 13.68
C PHE A 3 9.84 -18.61 12.59
N PRO A 4 9.46 -18.81 11.32
CA PRO A 4 10.46 -18.94 10.23
C PRO A 4 11.38 -17.72 10.09
N SER A 5 10.84 -16.52 10.21
CA SER A 5 11.64 -15.27 10.09
C SER A 5 12.68 -15.10 11.20
N LEU A 6 12.48 -15.74 12.36
CA LEU A 6 13.41 -15.71 13.50
C LEU A 6 14.29 -16.93 13.58
N ASP A 7 14.12 -17.89 12.68
CA ASP A 7 14.78 -19.22 12.74
C ASP A 7 14.62 -19.88 14.12
N LYS A 8 13.38 -19.81 14.67
CA LYS A 8 13.07 -20.32 16.01
C LYS A 8 11.89 -21.27 15.99
N THR A 9 12.11 -22.46 16.54
CA THR A 9 11.06 -23.44 16.81
C THR A 9 10.89 -23.61 18.31
N VAL A 10 9.67 -23.48 18.79
CA VAL A 10 9.32 -23.75 20.19
C VAL A 10 8.63 -25.09 20.28
N GLU A 11 9.32 -26.06 20.88
CA GLU A 11 8.77 -27.39 21.13
C GLU A 11 7.69 -27.34 22.23
N PRO A 12 6.59 -28.11 22.05
CA PRO A 12 5.54 -28.22 23.05
C PRO A 12 6.05 -28.95 24.29
N LYS A 13 5.73 -28.38 25.46
CA LYS A 13 5.97 -29.01 26.76
C LYS A 13 4.86 -28.62 27.72
N THR A 14 4.34 -29.56 28.49
CA THR A 14 3.32 -29.24 29.50
C THR A 14 3.78 -28.15 30.44
N GLY A 15 2.93 -27.15 30.66
CA GLY A 15 3.23 -26.00 31.51
C GLY A 15 4.09 -24.91 30.85
N LYS A 16 4.49 -25.09 29.56
CA LYS A 16 5.20 -24.04 28.83
C LYS A 16 4.22 -23.06 28.21
N ALA A 17 4.46 -21.79 28.39
CA ALA A 17 3.79 -20.71 27.66
C ALA A 17 4.78 -19.99 26.74
N VAL A 18 4.29 -19.53 25.61
CA VAL A 18 5.04 -18.72 24.64
C VAL A 18 4.27 -17.44 24.42
N PHE A 19 4.96 -16.32 24.57
CA PHE A 19 4.40 -15.00 24.35
C PHE A 19 5.14 -14.34 23.20
N TRP A 20 4.41 -13.68 22.31
CA TRP A 20 4.96 -12.88 21.24
C TRP A 20 4.02 -11.73 20.89
N GLU A 21 4.57 -10.66 20.36
CA GLU A 21 3.80 -9.53 19.87
C GLU A 21 3.43 -9.78 18.40
N ASN A 22 2.13 -9.90 18.10
CA ASN A 22 1.65 -9.95 16.70
C ASN A 22 1.64 -8.57 16.06
N THR A 23 1.46 -7.54 16.89
CA THR A 23 1.40 -6.14 16.47
C THR A 23 2.21 -5.28 17.44
N LYS A 24 2.80 -4.22 16.91
CA LYS A 24 3.44 -3.19 17.71
C LYS A 24 2.92 -1.83 17.25
N ARG A 25 2.23 -1.13 18.14
CA ARG A 25 1.53 0.12 17.81
C ARG A 25 0.55 -0.03 16.63
N GLY A 26 -0.21 -1.13 16.61
CA GLY A 26 -1.14 -1.45 15.52
C GLY A 26 -0.49 -2.02 14.25
N ILE A 27 0.84 -2.13 14.19
CA ILE A 27 1.58 -2.64 13.02
C ILE A 27 1.84 -4.14 13.19
N PRO A 28 1.39 -5.00 12.23
CA PRO A 28 1.73 -6.41 12.24
C PRO A 28 3.23 -6.64 12.23
N GLN A 29 3.72 -7.50 13.13
CA GLN A 29 5.13 -7.85 13.19
C GLN A 29 5.40 -9.05 12.29
N GLN A 30 6.06 -8.81 11.16
CA GLN A 30 6.39 -9.85 10.18
C GLN A 30 7.34 -10.90 10.77
N ASP A 31 8.24 -10.50 11.67
CA ASP A 31 9.19 -11.39 12.30
C ASP A 31 8.52 -12.42 13.21
N THR A 32 7.30 -12.17 13.67
CA THR A 32 6.53 -13.07 14.50
C THR A 32 5.43 -13.83 13.75
N LEU A 33 5.45 -13.81 12.43
CA LEU A 33 4.69 -14.77 11.63
C LEU A 33 5.09 -16.18 12.04
N HIS A 34 4.10 -17.02 12.33
CA HIS A 34 4.33 -18.35 12.90
C HIS A 34 3.35 -19.38 12.36
N GLU A 35 3.75 -20.61 12.48
CA GLU A 35 2.95 -21.78 12.07
C GLU A 35 2.94 -22.87 13.14
N GLY A 36 1.88 -23.66 13.13
CA GLY A 36 1.83 -24.92 13.86
C GLY A 36 2.42 -26.02 13.00
N THR A 37 3.59 -26.53 13.35
CA THR A 37 4.17 -27.70 12.69
C THR A 37 3.36 -28.96 12.99
N ASP A 38 3.42 -29.94 12.10
CA ASP A 38 2.74 -31.24 12.24
C ASP A 38 3.12 -31.95 13.52
N VAL A 39 2.15 -32.69 14.10
CA VAL A 39 2.39 -33.55 15.25
C VAL A 39 2.87 -34.91 14.75
N ILE A 40 4.16 -35.19 14.93
CA ILE A 40 4.79 -36.43 14.45
C ILE A 40 4.26 -37.68 15.24
N SER A 41 4.03 -37.51 16.55
CA SER A 41 3.45 -38.57 17.41
C SER A 41 2.75 -38.00 18.63
N GLY A 42 1.72 -38.69 19.12
CA GLY A 42 0.95 -38.28 20.29
C GLY A 42 -0.10 -37.23 19.97
N THR A 43 -0.55 -36.50 21.01
CA THR A 43 -1.57 -35.45 20.91
C THR A 43 -1.06 -34.16 21.53
N LYS A 44 -1.19 -33.05 20.82
CA LYS A 44 -0.81 -31.73 21.28
C LYS A 44 -2.07 -30.91 21.63
N TYR A 45 -2.18 -30.50 22.87
CA TYR A 45 -3.21 -29.57 23.33
C TYR A 45 -2.57 -28.21 23.59
N ILE A 46 -3.20 -27.14 23.06
CA ILE A 46 -2.78 -25.75 23.28
C ILE A 46 -3.98 -24.90 23.70
N ILE A 47 -3.73 -23.91 24.55
CA ILE A 47 -4.66 -22.85 24.85
C ILE A 47 -4.06 -21.58 24.25
N THR A 48 -4.84 -20.89 23.42
CA THR A 48 -4.43 -19.63 22.82
C THR A 48 -5.20 -18.49 23.50
N SER A 49 -4.48 -17.48 23.98
CA SER A 49 -5.06 -16.27 24.53
C SER A 49 -4.58 -15.07 23.72
N TRP A 50 -5.51 -14.21 23.32
CA TRP A 50 -5.23 -13.02 22.54
C TRP A 50 -5.35 -11.79 23.43
N TRP A 51 -4.28 -11.03 23.51
CA TRP A 51 -4.21 -9.77 24.23
C TRP A 51 -4.14 -8.64 23.20
N ARG A 52 -4.88 -7.56 23.46
CA ARG A 52 -4.96 -6.41 22.53
C ARG A 52 -4.36 -5.19 23.18
N GLU A 53 -3.73 -4.35 22.39
CA GLU A 53 -3.20 -3.06 22.82
C GLU A 53 -4.32 -2.11 23.24
N ASN A 54 -5.51 -2.24 22.64
CA ASN A 54 -6.67 -1.37 22.86
C ASN A 54 -7.89 -2.18 23.33
N GLU A 55 -8.81 -1.51 24.01
CA GLU A 55 -10.09 -2.11 24.35
C GLU A 55 -10.88 -2.53 23.11
N TRP A 56 -11.48 -3.71 23.18
CA TRP A 56 -12.29 -4.25 22.11
C TRP A 56 -13.73 -3.71 22.17
N ASN A 57 -14.19 -3.11 21.07
CA ASN A 57 -15.53 -2.53 20.96
C ASN A 57 -16.54 -3.42 20.23
N GLY A 58 -16.38 -4.74 20.24
CA GLY A 58 -17.36 -5.67 19.71
C GLY A 58 -17.02 -6.29 18.34
N SER A 59 -18.02 -6.88 17.71
CA SER A 59 -17.92 -7.83 16.60
C SER A 59 -17.40 -7.26 15.26
N GLU A 60 -17.43 -5.94 15.05
CA GLU A 60 -17.00 -5.33 13.79
C GLU A 60 -15.48 -5.37 13.60
N ASP A 61 -14.71 -5.07 14.65
CA ASP A 61 -13.25 -5.10 14.60
C ASP A 61 -12.70 -6.52 14.38
N VAL A 62 -13.40 -7.53 14.94
CA VAL A 62 -13.02 -8.96 14.74
C VAL A 62 -13.29 -9.39 13.31
N ARG A 63 -14.42 -8.98 12.74
CA ARG A 63 -14.78 -9.37 11.37
C ARG A 63 -13.76 -8.80 10.36
N LEU A 64 -13.38 -7.54 10.51
CA LEU A 64 -12.40 -6.89 9.64
C LEU A 64 -10.99 -7.53 9.78
N ALA A 65 -10.53 -7.78 11.01
CA ALA A 65 -9.24 -8.42 11.24
C ALA A 65 -9.21 -9.88 10.79
N THR A 66 -10.31 -10.62 11.00
CA THR A 66 -10.40 -12.04 10.63
C THR A 66 -10.60 -12.24 9.13
N GLU A 67 -11.35 -11.37 8.47
CA GLU A 67 -11.48 -11.37 7.01
C GLU A 67 -10.17 -11.05 6.31
N HIS A 68 -9.34 -10.16 6.86
CA HIS A 68 -7.98 -9.90 6.35
C HIS A 68 -7.02 -11.09 6.55
N HIS A 69 -7.09 -11.78 7.69
CA HIS A 69 -6.21 -12.93 7.97
C HIS A 69 -6.59 -14.19 7.19
N ASN A 70 -7.86 -14.39 6.90
CA ASN A 70 -8.36 -15.57 6.17
C ASN A 70 -8.44 -15.38 4.66
N ARG A 71 -8.30 -14.16 4.16
CA ARG A 71 -8.06 -13.94 2.75
C ARG A 71 -6.57 -14.17 2.47
N LYS A 72 -6.18 -15.45 2.32
CA LYS A 72 -5.11 -15.71 1.35
C LYS A 72 -5.53 -14.94 0.10
N PRO A 73 -4.70 -14.04 -0.44
CA PRO A 73 -5.02 -13.47 -1.75
C PRO A 73 -5.30 -14.68 -2.64
N LYS A 74 -6.48 -14.74 -3.23
CA LYS A 74 -6.71 -15.66 -4.34
C LYS A 74 -5.82 -15.13 -5.48
N SER A 75 -4.53 -15.42 -5.35
CA SER A 75 -3.45 -14.96 -6.21
C SER A 75 -3.60 -15.46 -7.65
N THR A 76 -4.59 -16.30 -7.89
CA THR A 76 -4.71 -17.04 -9.14
C THR A 76 -5.28 -16.24 -10.30
N ASP A 77 -6.13 -15.23 -10.06
CA ASP A 77 -6.76 -14.52 -11.20
C ASP A 77 -6.03 -13.21 -11.57
N LEU A 78 -5.47 -12.47 -10.61
CA LEU A 78 -4.65 -11.29 -10.92
C LEU A 78 -3.29 -11.64 -11.52
N ARG A 79 -2.70 -12.78 -11.13
CA ARG A 79 -1.44 -13.27 -11.72
C ARG A 79 -1.55 -13.64 -13.20
N LYS A 80 -2.70 -14.06 -13.68
CA LYS A 80 -2.91 -14.39 -15.10
C LYS A 80 -2.92 -13.16 -16.01
N VAL A 81 -3.27 -11.99 -15.47
CA VAL A 81 -3.29 -10.72 -16.24
C VAL A 81 -1.89 -10.08 -16.31
N PHE A 82 -0.95 -10.52 -15.44
CA PHE A 82 0.37 -9.90 -15.24
C PHE A 82 1.54 -10.87 -15.43
N SER A 83 1.41 -11.88 -16.28
CA SER A 83 2.41 -12.96 -16.46
C SER A 83 3.78 -12.53 -16.99
N ASN A 84 3.98 -11.27 -17.34
CA ASN A 84 5.23 -10.76 -17.91
C ASN A 84 6.03 -9.81 -17.01
N HIS A 85 5.74 -9.73 -15.72
CA HIS A 85 6.47 -8.87 -14.77
C HIS A 85 7.92 -9.33 -14.49
N ASP A 86 8.28 -10.55 -14.85
CA ASP A 86 9.60 -11.11 -14.53
C ASP A 86 10.74 -10.53 -15.37
N ASN A 87 10.43 -9.87 -16.47
CA ASN A 87 11.41 -9.31 -17.42
C ASN A 87 11.53 -7.79 -17.40
N ILE A 88 10.90 -7.11 -16.43
CA ILE A 88 11.02 -5.67 -16.31
C ILE A 88 12.43 -5.30 -15.84
N PRO A 89 13.15 -4.37 -16.52
CA PRO A 89 14.41 -3.88 -16.06
C PRO A 89 14.32 -3.27 -14.66
N LYS A 90 15.34 -3.45 -13.84
CA LYS A 90 15.48 -2.81 -12.54
C LYS A 90 16.37 -1.59 -12.69
N PHE A 91 15.92 -0.45 -12.17
CA PHE A 91 16.55 0.84 -12.39
C PHE A 91 17.21 1.39 -11.13
N HIS A 92 16.53 1.30 -9.98
CA HIS A 92 17.04 1.77 -8.70
C HIS A 92 17.43 0.58 -7.81
N GLU A 93 18.42 0.75 -6.93
CA GLU A 93 18.95 -0.33 -6.09
C GLU A 93 17.87 -1.05 -5.27
N THR A 94 16.97 -0.28 -4.63
CA THR A 94 15.86 -0.81 -3.83
C THR A 94 14.56 -0.92 -4.61
N GLY A 95 14.43 -0.20 -5.72
CA GLY A 95 13.20 -0.05 -6.49
C GLY A 95 12.30 1.10 -6.03
N PHE A 96 12.69 1.86 -5.00
CA PHE A 96 11.93 3.03 -4.52
C PHE A 96 12.81 4.05 -3.79
N LYS A 97 12.31 5.29 -3.67
CA LYS A 97 12.95 6.39 -2.97
C LYS A 97 11.91 7.44 -2.54
N VAL A 98 12.06 8.00 -1.35
CA VAL A 98 11.29 9.17 -0.92
C VAL A 98 12.05 10.44 -1.26
N VAL A 99 11.35 11.41 -1.85
CA VAL A 99 11.90 12.71 -2.20
C VAL A 99 10.88 13.82 -1.97
N LYS A 100 11.35 15.06 -1.75
CA LYS A 100 10.47 16.22 -1.71
C LYS A 100 9.95 16.52 -3.14
N VAL A 101 8.67 16.87 -3.26
CA VAL A 101 8.11 17.38 -4.50
C VAL A 101 8.79 18.74 -4.81
N PRO A 102 9.27 19.01 -6.04
CA PRO A 102 9.79 20.32 -6.41
C PRO A 102 8.78 21.44 -6.10
N ASP A 103 9.26 22.56 -5.59
CA ASP A 103 8.40 23.63 -5.03
C ASP A 103 7.40 24.19 -6.05
N ASP A 104 7.77 24.31 -7.31
CA ASP A 104 6.90 24.75 -8.41
C ASP A 104 5.83 23.71 -8.77
N ALA A 105 6.20 22.44 -8.79
CA ALA A 105 5.26 21.33 -8.98
C ALA A 105 4.31 21.20 -7.78
N TRP A 106 4.82 21.39 -6.56
CA TRP A 106 4.00 21.39 -5.36
C TRP A 106 2.97 22.51 -5.36
N ALA A 107 3.35 23.73 -5.72
CA ALA A 107 2.42 24.85 -5.85
C ALA A 107 1.29 24.54 -6.84
N LEU A 108 1.63 23.94 -7.99
CA LEU A 108 0.62 23.53 -8.98
C LEU A 108 -0.31 22.42 -8.46
N ILE A 109 0.24 21.44 -7.71
CA ILE A 109 -0.56 20.36 -7.08
C ILE A 109 -1.56 20.96 -6.08
N GLN A 110 -1.12 21.91 -5.26
CA GLN A 110 -2.01 22.58 -4.29
C GLN A 110 -3.13 23.35 -4.99
N GLU A 111 -2.81 24.08 -6.06
CA GLU A 111 -3.81 24.79 -6.88
C GLU A 111 -4.83 23.77 -7.47
N MET A 112 -4.35 22.70 -8.09
CA MET A 112 -5.22 21.63 -8.62
C MET A 112 -6.08 21.00 -7.53
N TYR A 113 -5.51 20.78 -6.35
CA TYR A 113 -6.22 20.17 -5.22
C TYR A 113 -7.39 21.06 -4.76
N GLU A 114 -7.19 22.37 -4.60
CA GLU A 114 -8.28 23.28 -4.23
C GLU A 114 -9.37 23.34 -5.31
N ASP A 115 -8.99 23.29 -6.60
CA ASP A 115 -9.95 23.27 -7.70
C ASP A 115 -10.84 22.00 -7.68
N VAL A 116 -10.25 20.83 -7.42
CA VAL A 116 -10.97 19.55 -7.51
C VAL A 116 -11.54 19.04 -6.17
N LYS A 117 -11.12 19.59 -5.06
CA LYS A 117 -11.56 19.18 -3.73
C LYS A 117 -13.10 19.20 -3.54
N PRO A 118 -13.85 20.19 -4.10
CA PRO A 118 -15.31 20.19 -4.04
C PRO A 118 -15.96 19.09 -4.87
N THR A 119 -15.23 18.44 -5.78
CA THR A 119 -15.76 17.42 -6.72
C THR A 119 -15.56 16.00 -6.24
N ALA A 120 -15.14 15.81 -4.99
CA ALA A 120 -14.90 14.49 -4.40
C ALA A 120 -16.15 13.62 -4.52
N ARG A 121 -15.98 12.45 -5.13
CA ARG A 121 -17.05 11.46 -5.31
C ARG A 121 -16.58 10.11 -4.84
N GLU A 122 -17.51 9.28 -4.38
CA GLU A 122 -17.20 7.91 -4.03
C GLU A 122 -16.57 7.17 -5.21
N GLU A 123 -15.48 6.48 -4.94
CA GLU A 123 -14.80 5.67 -5.95
C GLU A 123 -15.45 4.29 -5.98
N ILE A 124 -16.17 4.02 -7.07
CA ILE A 124 -16.90 2.76 -7.28
C ILE A 124 -16.05 1.87 -8.18
N PHE A 125 -15.69 0.71 -7.67
CA PHE A 125 -15.01 -0.32 -8.45
C PHE A 125 -16.04 -1.28 -9.03
N GLU A 126 -16.33 -1.16 -10.33
CA GLU A 126 -17.19 -2.11 -11.04
C GLU A 126 -16.42 -3.39 -11.34
N GLY A 127 -16.96 -4.51 -10.87
CA GLY A 127 -16.41 -5.85 -11.15
C GLY A 127 -15.56 -6.44 -10.03
N LYS A 128 -14.86 -7.51 -10.32
CA LYS A 128 -14.14 -8.37 -9.38
C LYS A 128 -13.23 -7.63 -8.42
N GLU A 129 -13.43 -7.87 -7.14
CA GLU A 129 -12.58 -7.54 -5.98
C GLU A 129 -11.84 -6.20 -6.04
N SER A 130 -12.40 -5.18 -5.39
CA SER A 130 -11.72 -3.91 -5.16
C SER A 130 -10.31 -4.13 -4.59
N ILE A 131 -9.31 -3.47 -5.17
CA ILE A 131 -7.96 -3.41 -4.59
C ILE A 131 -7.92 -2.60 -3.28
N ILE A 132 -9.02 -1.90 -2.97
CA ILE A 132 -9.19 -1.16 -1.71
C ILE A 132 -10.20 -1.93 -0.87
N PRO A 133 -9.74 -2.76 0.07
CA PRO A 133 -10.61 -3.48 0.97
C PRO A 133 -11.23 -2.54 2.00
N GLY A 134 -12.39 -2.92 2.49
CA GLY A 134 -13.11 -2.21 3.54
C GLY A 134 -14.62 -2.43 3.43
N THR A 135 -15.35 -2.00 4.43
CA THR A 135 -16.82 -2.03 4.44
C THR A 135 -17.36 -0.60 4.34
N GLY A 136 -18.32 -0.40 3.44
CA GLY A 136 -18.89 0.92 3.18
C GLY A 136 -17.99 1.79 2.28
N LYS A 137 -18.15 3.10 2.40
CA LYS A 137 -17.38 4.08 1.64
C LYS A 137 -15.95 4.19 2.20
N THR A 138 -14.97 3.57 1.53
CA THR A 138 -13.57 3.54 1.95
C THR A 138 -12.66 4.43 1.10
N SER A 139 -13.12 4.90 -0.06
CA SER A 139 -12.36 5.84 -0.89
C SER A 139 -13.23 6.82 -1.65
N GLU A 140 -12.65 7.97 -1.93
CA GLU A 140 -13.18 9.01 -2.81
C GLU A 140 -12.13 9.36 -3.86
N LEU A 141 -12.61 9.72 -5.05
CA LEU A 141 -11.78 10.25 -6.12
C LEU A 141 -12.06 11.74 -6.31
N LEU A 142 -11.02 12.54 -6.28
CA LEU A 142 -11.00 13.92 -6.72
C LEU A 142 -10.45 13.92 -8.16
N ASP A 143 -11.33 14.19 -9.12
CA ASP A 143 -11.08 13.98 -10.55
C ASP A 143 -10.30 15.16 -11.15
N VAL A 144 -9.02 14.97 -11.44
CA VAL A 144 -8.17 15.97 -12.09
C VAL A 144 -8.39 16.07 -13.61
N GLY A 145 -9.30 15.28 -14.16
CA GLY A 145 -9.73 15.42 -15.55
C GLY A 145 -10.38 16.77 -15.86
N GLN A 146 -10.96 17.41 -14.84
CA GLN A 146 -11.56 18.75 -14.95
C GLN A 146 -10.52 19.88 -15.08
N VAL A 147 -9.27 19.61 -14.67
CA VAL A 147 -8.13 20.55 -14.72
C VAL A 147 -7.01 19.99 -15.62
N TYR A 148 -7.38 19.44 -16.77
CA TYR A 148 -6.50 18.67 -17.64
C TYR A 148 -5.24 19.44 -18.08
N GLU A 149 -5.33 20.75 -18.32
CA GLU A 149 -4.17 21.56 -18.70
C GLU A 149 -3.11 21.62 -17.57
N LYS A 150 -3.58 21.81 -16.33
CA LYS A 150 -2.71 21.79 -15.15
C LYS A 150 -2.14 20.40 -14.92
N ARG A 151 -2.96 19.36 -15.09
CA ARG A 151 -2.56 17.96 -14.99
C ARG A 151 -1.46 17.60 -15.99
N ASP A 152 -1.64 17.98 -17.26
CA ASP A 152 -0.67 17.67 -18.31
C ASP A 152 0.63 18.46 -18.10
N ARG A 153 0.53 19.72 -17.65
CA ARG A 153 1.68 20.52 -17.25
C ARG A 153 2.44 19.87 -16.09
N LEU A 154 1.74 19.45 -15.04
CA LEU A 154 2.35 18.75 -13.90
C LEU A 154 3.08 17.49 -14.33
N HIS A 155 2.49 16.69 -15.24
CA HIS A 155 3.09 15.49 -15.78
C HIS A 155 4.43 15.76 -16.45
N GLN A 156 4.52 16.86 -17.21
CA GLN A 156 5.78 17.28 -17.83
C GLN A 156 6.80 17.83 -16.80
N MET A 157 6.34 18.56 -15.79
CA MET A 157 7.22 19.11 -14.75
C MET A 157 7.90 18.02 -13.92
N LEU A 158 7.21 16.91 -13.66
CA LEU A 158 7.73 15.79 -12.85
C LEU A 158 8.55 14.79 -13.67
N LEU A 159 8.47 14.81 -15.00
CA LEU A 159 9.16 13.86 -15.89
C LEU A 159 10.69 13.81 -15.64
N PRO A 160 11.42 14.94 -15.56
CA PRO A 160 12.87 14.91 -15.36
C PRO A 160 13.29 14.18 -14.07
N LEU A 161 12.53 14.34 -13.00
CA LEU A 161 12.82 13.68 -11.72
C LEU A 161 12.61 12.17 -11.78
N HIS A 162 11.58 11.71 -12.52
CA HIS A 162 11.34 10.30 -12.74
C HIS A 162 12.39 9.68 -13.68
N GLU A 163 12.84 10.41 -14.72
CA GLU A 163 13.95 10.00 -15.58
C GLU A 163 15.27 9.90 -14.81
N GLU A 164 15.55 10.84 -13.89
CA GLU A 164 16.72 10.78 -13.00
C GLU A 164 16.67 9.52 -12.09
N PHE A 165 15.52 9.27 -11.49
CA PHE A 165 15.31 8.07 -10.65
C PHE A 165 15.52 6.78 -11.46
N ALA A 166 14.92 6.69 -12.64
CA ALA A 166 14.99 5.52 -13.50
C ALA A 166 16.28 5.44 -14.33
N ARG A 167 17.06 6.52 -14.42
CA ARG A 167 18.26 6.62 -15.27
C ARG A 167 18.00 6.25 -16.74
N THR A 168 16.81 6.51 -17.22
CA THR A 168 16.36 6.20 -18.59
C THR A 168 15.29 7.18 -19.03
N LYS A 169 15.01 7.17 -20.35
CA LYS A 169 13.96 8.01 -20.94
C LYS A 169 12.58 7.42 -20.67
N LEU A 170 11.66 8.29 -20.30
CA LEU A 170 10.30 7.95 -19.97
C LEU A 170 9.31 8.78 -20.82
N GLU A 171 8.11 8.23 -20.97
CA GLU A 171 6.97 8.93 -21.54
C GLU A 171 5.87 9.08 -20.50
N PRO A 172 5.24 10.26 -20.37
CA PRO A 172 4.03 10.41 -19.57
C PRO A 172 2.95 9.43 -20.00
N SER A 173 2.36 8.72 -19.05
CA SER A 173 1.29 7.77 -19.38
C SER A 173 -0.03 8.14 -18.72
N PHE A 174 -0.07 8.34 -17.40
CA PHE A 174 -1.32 8.56 -16.71
C PHE A 174 -1.14 9.31 -15.38
N ILE A 175 -2.06 10.23 -15.08
CA ILE A 175 -2.30 10.75 -13.73
C ILE A 175 -3.73 10.38 -13.37
N TYR A 176 -3.88 9.48 -12.38
CA TYR A 176 -5.17 8.92 -12.00
C TYR A 176 -6.12 9.95 -11.39
N GLY A 177 -5.57 10.87 -10.61
CA GLY A 177 -6.30 11.82 -9.78
C GLY A 177 -5.78 11.84 -8.36
N ILE A 178 -6.54 12.46 -7.47
CA ILE A 178 -6.25 12.44 -6.03
C ILE A 178 -7.23 11.49 -5.36
N ARG A 179 -6.73 10.34 -4.91
CA ARG A 179 -7.53 9.40 -4.13
C ARG A 179 -7.50 9.79 -2.66
N SER A 180 -8.67 9.92 -2.07
CA SER A 180 -8.87 10.09 -0.63
C SER A 180 -9.20 8.73 -0.03
N TYR A 181 -8.26 8.10 0.65
CA TYR A 181 -8.54 6.94 1.48
C TYR A 181 -9.20 7.40 2.76
N LEU A 182 -10.32 6.79 3.10
CA LEU A 182 -11.08 7.08 4.31
C LEU A 182 -10.82 6.04 5.37
N ARG A 183 -11.30 6.27 6.59
CA ARG A 183 -11.19 5.31 7.69
C ARG A 183 -11.67 3.92 7.28
N GLY A 184 -10.87 2.91 7.59
CA GLY A 184 -11.14 1.52 7.22
C GLY A 184 -10.63 1.13 5.84
N ALA A 185 -10.05 2.05 5.08
CA ALA A 185 -9.42 1.72 3.81
C ALA A 185 -8.12 0.93 4.01
N GLY A 186 -7.82 0.07 3.05
CA GLY A 186 -6.54 -0.61 2.88
C GLY A 186 -6.13 -0.56 1.41
N LEU A 187 -5.04 -1.20 1.05
CA LEU A 187 -4.63 -1.42 -0.32
C LEU A 187 -4.05 -2.83 -0.44
N VAL A 188 -4.69 -3.67 -1.26
CA VAL A 188 -4.23 -5.05 -1.49
C VAL A 188 -2.87 -5.03 -2.20
N ALA A 189 -1.99 -5.96 -1.81
CA ALA A 189 -0.69 -6.12 -2.46
C ALA A 189 -0.84 -6.40 -3.95
N HIS A 190 -0.23 -5.57 -4.78
CA HIS A 190 -0.29 -5.66 -6.23
C HIS A 190 0.94 -5.02 -6.87
N LYS A 191 1.11 -5.28 -8.15
CA LYS A 191 1.98 -4.55 -9.06
C LYS A 191 1.12 -3.80 -10.06
N ASP A 192 1.58 -2.65 -10.50
CA ASP A 192 0.89 -1.86 -11.49
C ASP A 192 0.94 -2.47 -12.89
N ARG A 193 0.15 -1.90 -13.81
CA ARG A 193 0.05 -2.39 -15.20
C ARG A 193 1.36 -2.22 -15.96
N ILE A 194 1.95 -3.31 -16.37
CA ILE A 194 3.19 -3.32 -17.16
C ILE A 194 3.11 -2.55 -18.48
N ALA A 195 1.93 -2.40 -19.05
CA ALA A 195 1.76 -1.68 -20.31
C ALA A 195 1.96 -0.16 -20.19
N THR A 196 1.74 0.40 -18.99
CA THR A 196 1.62 1.85 -18.81
C THR A 196 2.27 2.42 -17.54
N HIS A 197 2.63 1.59 -16.57
CA HIS A 197 3.01 2.03 -15.23
C HIS A 197 4.36 1.40 -14.81
N HIS A 198 5.46 1.76 -15.49
CA HIS A 198 6.78 1.23 -15.14
C HIS A 198 7.40 1.95 -13.95
N ILE A 199 7.38 3.28 -14.02
CA ILE A 199 7.90 4.18 -12.98
C ILE A 199 6.75 5.07 -12.55
N SER A 200 6.53 5.12 -11.27
CA SER A 200 5.41 5.88 -10.71
C SER A 200 5.83 6.71 -9.51
N SER A 201 4.98 7.65 -9.14
CA SER A 201 5.08 8.29 -7.84
C SER A 201 3.73 8.35 -7.14
N ILE A 202 3.79 8.20 -5.81
CA ILE A 202 2.70 8.47 -4.89
C ILE A 202 3.04 9.76 -4.16
N ILE A 203 2.30 10.84 -4.45
CA ILE A 203 2.49 12.15 -3.83
C ILE A 203 1.50 12.28 -2.68
N ILE A 204 1.99 12.61 -1.48
CA ILE A 204 1.13 12.86 -0.32
C ILE A 204 0.63 14.29 -0.41
N VAL A 205 -0.65 14.45 -0.75
CA VAL A 205 -1.28 15.75 -0.99
C VAL A 205 -1.82 16.36 0.30
N ASP A 206 -2.48 15.54 1.11
CA ASP A 206 -3.11 15.97 2.35
C ASP A 206 -3.41 14.75 3.25
N LYS A 207 -3.38 14.91 4.57
CA LYS A 207 -3.77 13.85 5.50
C LYS A 207 -4.39 14.43 6.78
N ASP A 208 -5.45 13.81 7.26
CA ASP A 208 -6.03 14.05 8.59
C ASP A 208 -6.03 12.76 9.38
N LEU A 209 -5.12 12.69 10.34
CA LEU A 209 -4.92 11.52 11.19
C LEU A 209 -5.83 11.50 12.42
N LYS A 210 -6.78 12.45 12.56
CA LYS A 210 -7.74 12.42 13.67
C LYS A 210 -8.50 11.11 13.68
N CYS A 211 -8.47 10.42 14.80
CA CYS A 211 -9.17 9.16 14.96
C CYS A 211 -10.19 9.26 16.09
N GLY A 212 -11.31 8.55 15.94
CA GLY A 212 -12.26 8.34 17.04
C GLY A 212 -11.76 7.30 18.07
N CYS A 213 -10.44 7.20 18.25
CA CYS A 213 -9.81 6.20 19.12
C CYS A 213 -10.02 6.56 20.59
N LYS A 214 -10.39 5.59 21.44
CA LYS A 214 -10.77 5.84 22.85
C LYS A 214 -9.70 6.54 23.70
N ASN A 215 -8.41 6.33 23.42
CA ASN A 215 -7.31 6.78 24.28
C ASN A 215 -6.27 7.64 23.55
N ARG A 216 -6.55 8.05 22.31
CA ARG A 216 -5.66 8.91 21.53
C ARG A 216 -6.46 9.75 20.54
N GLU A 217 -6.02 10.97 20.32
CA GLU A 217 -6.67 11.91 19.40
C GLU A 217 -6.31 11.58 17.93
N PHE A 218 -5.10 11.10 17.68
CA PHE A 218 -4.58 10.86 16.35
C PHE A 218 -4.23 9.38 16.12
N ALA A 219 -4.47 8.89 14.90
CA ALA A 219 -3.98 7.62 14.43
C ALA A 219 -2.47 7.68 14.18
N ASP A 220 -1.82 6.50 14.10
CA ASP A 220 -0.46 6.42 13.59
C ASP A 220 -0.45 6.76 12.10
N ASP A 221 0.69 7.24 11.59
CA ASP A 221 0.86 7.48 10.17
C ASP A 221 0.73 6.18 9.37
N TRP A 222 0.37 6.31 8.09
CA TRP A 222 -0.04 5.17 7.27
C TRP A 222 0.95 4.95 6.10
N PRO A 223 1.96 4.08 6.28
CA PRO A 223 3.00 3.87 5.29
C PRO A 223 2.51 3.13 4.06
N LEU A 224 3.28 3.24 2.98
CA LEU A 224 3.26 2.29 1.88
C LEU A 224 4.16 1.11 2.24
N ASP A 225 3.61 -0.09 2.25
CA ASP A 225 4.38 -1.32 2.28
C ASP A 225 4.84 -1.61 0.85
N ILE A 226 6.15 -1.70 0.63
CA ILE A 226 6.71 -1.95 -0.70
C ILE A 226 7.82 -3.00 -0.64
N GLN A 227 7.77 -3.96 -1.57
CA GLN A 227 8.78 -5.00 -1.68
C GLN A 227 9.95 -4.50 -2.54
N SER A 228 11.12 -4.45 -1.95
CA SER A 228 12.36 -4.13 -2.68
C SER A 228 12.80 -5.28 -3.59
N HIS A 229 13.77 -5.00 -4.48
CA HIS A 229 14.26 -5.97 -5.45
C HIS A 229 14.88 -7.24 -4.87
N ASN A 230 15.28 -7.22 -3.60
CA ASN A 230 15.77 -8.40 -2.88
C ASN A 230 14.65 -9.22 -2.20
N GLY A 231 13.38 -8.82 -2.40
CA GLY A 231 12.20 -9.48 -1.83
C GLY A 231 11.82 -9.02 -0.42
N ALA A 232 12.60 -8.13 0.20
CA ALA A 232 12.27 -7.62 1.53
C ALA A 232 11.14 -6.58 1.48
N TRP A 233 10.15 -6.70 2.36
CA TRP A 233 9.12 -5.72 2.55
C TRP A 233 9.60 -4.56 3.43
N ASN A 234 9.28 -3.35 3.02
CA ASN A 234 9.67 -2.11 3.68
C ASN A 234 8.45 -1.23 3.92
N GLN A 235 8.35 -0.64 5.10
CA GLN A 235 7.36 0.39 5.39
C GLN A 235 7.93 1.76 5.07
N VAL A 236 7.35 2.41 4.07
CA VAL A 236 7.82 3.70 3.56
C VAL A 236 6.85 4.79 3.96
N TYR A 237 7.32 5.70 4.79
CA TYR A 237 6.58 6.87 5.23
C TYR A 237 6.95 8.07 4.37
N ALA A 238 5.96 8.92 4.10
CA ALA A 238 6.18 10.20 3.42
C ALA A 238 5.24 11.26 4.00
N GLU A 239 5.75 12.48 4.09
CA GLU A 239 5.00 13.63 4.60
C GLU A 239 4.25 14.36 3.49
N VAL A 240 3.31 15.24 3.87
CA VAL A 240 2.64 16.13 2.92
C VAL A 240 3.69 16.98 2.20
N GLY A 241 3.65 16.99 0.86
CA GLY A 241 4.67 17.62 0.03
C GLY A 241 5.85 16.71 -0.33
N GLU A 242 5.83 15.46 0.12
CA GLU A 242 6.78 14.44 -0.33
C GLU A 242 6.12 13.45 -1.29
N MET A 243 6.95 12.74 -2.03
CA MET A 243 6.51 11.65 -2.90
C MET A 243 7.42 10.43 -2.77
N ILE A 244 6.81 9.28 -2.94
CA ILE A 244 7.48 7.99 -3.06
C ILE A 244 7.62 7.69 -4.55
N LEU A 245 8.83 7.81 -5.10
CA LEU A 245 9.17 7.31 -6.42
C LEU A 245 9.37 5.81 -6.34
N TYR A 246 8.81 5.03 -7.28
CA TYR A 246 8.96 3.59 -7.25
C TYR A 246 8.78 2.93 -8.63
N GLU A 247 9.36 1.76 -8.76
CA GLU A 247 9.25 0.89 -9.93
C GLU A 247 7.97 0.07 -9.84
N SER A 248 6.84 0.70 -10.10
CA SER A 248 5.50 0.21 -9.74
C SER A 248 5.08 -1.08 -10.44
N ALA A 249 5.59 -1.34 -11.65
CA ALA A 249 5.36 -2.61 -12.33
C ALA A 249 6.30 -3.73 -11.82
N ALA A 250 7.42 -3.40 -11.17
CA ALA A 250 8.40 -4.36 -10.67
C ALA A 250 8.22 -4.65 -9.18
N CYS A 251 7.99 -3.63 -8.38
CA CYS A 251 7.88 -3.70 -6.92
C CYS A 251 6.43 -3.91 -6.49
N GLU A 252 6.15 -5.04 -5.85
CA GLU A 252 4.84 -5.27 -5.24
C GLU A 252 4.65 -4.28 -4.08
N HIS A 253 3.46 -3.68 -4.01
CA HIS A 253 3.18 -2.67 -3.00
C HIS A 253 1.74 -2.76 -2.47
N ALA A 254 1.56 -2.31 -1.22
CA ALA A 254 0.35 -2.47 -0.45
C ALA A 254 0.21 -1.41 0.63
N ARG A 255 -0.96 -1.38 1.27
CA ARG A 255 -1.15 -0.83 2.61
C ARG A 255 -1.85 -1.89 3.44
N ASN A 256 -1.04 -2.67 4.16
CA ASN A 256 -1.43 -3.95 4.75
C ASN A 256 -2.33 -3.82 5.98
N TYR A 257 -2.49 -2.64 6.55
CA TYR A 257 -3.41 -2.40 7.65
C TYR A 257 -4.39 -1.28 7.35
N LEU A 258 -5.55 -1.35 7.97
CA LEU A 258 -6.62 -0.42 7.70
C LEU A 258 -6.30 0.97 8.25
N PHE A 259 -6.56 1.98 7.45
CA PHE A 259 -6.37 3.36 7.85
C PHE A 259 -7.32 3.75 9.00
N ALA A 260 -6.79 4.31 10.05
CA ALA A 260 -7.55 4.67 11.25
C ALA A 260 -7.88 6.16 11.36
N GLY A 261 -7.24 7.03 10.58
CA GLY A 261 -7.49 8.47 10.55
C GLY A 261 -8.78 8.87 9.84
N THR A 262 -8.97 10.16 9.61
CA THR A 262 -10.14 10.69 8.90
C THR A 262 -10.00 10.50 7.39
N TYR A 263 -8.90 10.96 6.81
CA TYR A 263 -8.55 10.75 5.40
C TYR A 263 -7.04 10.80 5.15
N PHE A 264 -6.63 10.13 4.06
CA PHE A 264 -5.25 10.13 3.55
C PHE A 264 -5.30 10.30 2.03
N ARG A 265 -4.81 11.42 1.49
CA ARG A 265 -4.96 11.82 0.09
C ARG A 265 -3.67 11.71 -0.69
N ASN A 266 -3.69 10.90 -1.72
CA ASN A 266 -2.56 10.64 -2.61
C ASN A 266 -2.90 11.01 -4.04
N MET A 267 -1.95 11.65 -4.75
CA MET A 267 -1.95 11.73 -6.19
C MET A 267 -1.02 10.67 -6.77
N PHE A 268 -1.47 9.97 -7.82
CA PHE A 268 -0.71 8.93 -8.50
C PHE A 268 -0.31 9.39 -9.88
N VAL A 269 1.00 9.38 -10.15
CA VAL A 269 1.59 9.81 -11.42
C VAL A 269 2.39 8.66 -12.00
N HIS A 270 2.14 8.32 -13.27
CA HIS A 270 2.70 7.15 -13.91
C HIS A 270 3.41 7.49 -15.21
N TYR A 271 4.53 6.79 -15.45
CA TYR A 271 5.33 6.88 -16.66
C TYR A 271 5.62 5.50 -17.21
N LYS A 272 5.75 5.39 -18.51
CA LYS A 272 6.22 4.19 -19.20
C LYS A 272 7.61 4.41 -19.79
N LEU A 273 8.35 3.35 -20.05
CA LEU A 273 9.61 3.39 -20.78
C LEU A 273 9.35 3.80 -22.22
N SER A 274 10.16 4.74 -22.77
CA SER A 274 9.99 5.24 -24.15
C SER A 274 10.15 4.14 -25.18
N ASP A 275 11.00 3.15 -24.93
CA ASP A 275 11.29 2.06 -25.85
C ASP A 275 10.47 0.79 -25.57
N TRP A 276 9.49 0.87 -24.65
CA TRP A 276 8.72 -0.30 -24.25
C TRP A 276 7.64 -0.64 -25.27
N GLN A 277 7.78 -1.80 -25.88
CA GLN A 277 6.75 -2.40 -26.72
C GLN A 277 6.05 -3.52 -25.94
N TYR A 278 4.83 -3.24 -25.50
CA TYR A 278 3.98 -4.26 -24.90
C TYR A 278 3.28 -5.04 -26.01
N VAL A 279 3.58 -6.33 -26.09
CA VAL A 279 2.82 -7.27 -26.93
C VAL A 279 1.86 -8.00 -25.99
N ALA A 280 0.57 -7.71 -26.09
CA ALA A 280 -0.45 -8.52 -25.44
C ALA A 280 -0.44 -9.92 -26.07
N GLU A 281 -0.19 -10.94 -25.25
CA GLU A 281 -0.38 -12.34 -25.64
C GLU A 281 -1.87 -12.69 -25.73
#